data_e5d202cb6f8db972fc44cf369d4c18de
#
_entry.id   e5d202cb6f8db972fc44cf369d4c18de
#
_cell.length_a   1.000
_cell.length_b   1.000
_cell.length_c   1.000
_cell.angle_alpha   90.00
_cell.angle_beta   90.00
_cell.angle_gamma   90.00
#
_symmetry.space_group_name_H-M   'P 1'
#
loop_
_entity.id
_entity.type
_entity.pdbx_description
1 polymer ?
#
loop_
_entity_poly.entity_id
_entity_poly.type
_entity_poly.pdbx_seq_one_letter_code
_entity_poly.pdbx_strand_id
1 'polypeptide(L)'
;QLNIYPDAYITGDIESLKLYCKTEIPDAIIGTDVIEHIYSLEEFLFGLRDINPFIVSVFTTASNPLNYFKVRSLKKAQVKDELVGGEPGDHALFGETALSPFITIREEIIKKNFHSLPISEITVLSRATRGMKETDILKTGENYLLTKKLPIPAEGSNTCNPLNGSWTERILPIDTYISLYRAAGFTCKIYAGFYNEYEGDFPSFVKKLLNVLIAVIGKRISPYIVIVGGRN
;
A
#
# COMPACT_ATOMS: atom_id res chain seq x y z
N GLN A 1 27.58 15.78 4.64
CA GLN A 1 26.25 15.67 3.99
C GLN A 1 26.43 16.04 2.53
N LEU A 2 26.06 15.14 1.63
CA LEU A 2 25.96 15.45 0.22
C LEU A 2 24.73 16.35 0.02
N ASN A 3 24.91 17.57 -0.45
CA ASN A 3 23.81 18.44 -0.88
C ASN A 3 23.31 17.93 -2.24
N ILE A 4 22.41 16.94 -2.19
CA ILE A 4 21.73 16.43 -3.38
C ILE A 4 20.39 17.17 -3.45
N TYR A 5 20.20 17.93 -4.52
CA TYR A 5 18.94 18.58 -4.84
C TYR A 5 18.26 17.79 -5.97
N PRO A 6 16.95 17.53 -5.87
CA PRO A 6 16.23 16.91 -6.97
C PRO A 6 16.10 17.88 -8.14
N ASP A 7 16.17 17.35 -9.35
CA ASP A 7 16.00 18.14 -10.58
C ASP A 7 14.56 18.63 -10.74
N ALA A 8 13.59 17.85 -10.25
CA ALA A 8 12.17 18.20 -10.27
C ALA A 8 11.39 17.53 -9.11
N TYR A 9 10.29 18.19 -8.73
CA TYR A 9 9.25 17.63 -7.85
C TYR A 9 7.98 17.41 -8.67
N ILE A 10 7.44 16.18 -8.62
CA ILE A 10 6.23 15.82 -9.36
C ILE A 10 5.24 15.23 -8.37
N THR A 11 4.01 15.75 -8.38
CA THR A 11 2.89 15.18 -7.64
C THR A 11 1.95 14.49 -8.61
N GLY A 12 1.60 13.25 -8.33
CA GLY A 12 0.67 12.50 -9.17
C GLY A 12 0.74 10.99 -8.92
N ASP A 13 0.09 10.29 -9.80
CA ASP A 13 0.03 8.83 -9.86
C ASP A 13 0.96 8.26 -10.94
N ILE A 14 0.82 6.97 -11.25
CA ILE A 14 1.62 6.30 -12.28
C ILE A 14 1.39 6.90 -13.69
N GLU A 15 0.19 7.38 -13.98
CA GLU A 15 -0.10 8.00 -15.28
C GLU A 15 0.58 9.37 -15.40
N SER A 16 0.61 10.15 -14.31
CA SER A 16 1.38 11.40 -14.23
C SER A 16 2.88 11.15 -14.42
N LEU A 17 3.40 10.07 -13.79
CA LEU A 17 4.79 9.66 -13.95
C LEU A 17 5.10 9.27 -15.40
N LYS A 18 4.23 8.50 -16.08
CA LYS A 18 4.37 8.16 -17.49
C LYS A 18 4.44 9.40 -18.39
N LEU A 19 3.64 10.43 -18.10
CA LEU A 19 3.65 11.66 -18.88
C LEU A 19 4.97 12.42 -18.72
N TYR A 20 5.49 12.50 -17.49
CA TYR A 20 6.77 13.15 -17.20
C TYR A 20 7.94 12.41 -17.83
N CYS A 21 7.98 11.10 -17.71
CA CYS A 21 9.06 10.25 -18.22
C CYS A 21 9.10 10.10 -19.75
N LYS A 22 8.25 10.79 -20.51
CA LYS A 22 8.32 10.80 -21.98
C LYS A 22 9.59 11.45 -22.52
N THR A 23 10.14 12.41 -21.80
CA THR A 23 11.34 13.16 -22.20
C THR A 23 12.60 12.62 -21.55
N GLU A 24 12.50 12.09 -20.35
CA GLU A 24 13.61 11.55 -19.58
C GLU A 24 13.23 10.20 -19.01
N ILE A 25 13.71 9.13 -19.63
CA ILE A 25 13.38 7.75 -19.24
C ILE A 25 14.28 7.33 -18.08
N PRO A 26 13.75 7.06 -16.88
CA PRO A 26 14.57 6.67 -15.74
C PRO A 26 15.06 5.22 -15.88
N ASP A 27 16.28 4.96 -15.44
CA ASP A 27 16.84 3.61 -15.34
C ASP A 27 16.48 2.91 -14.03
N ALA A 28 16.16 3.69 -13.00
CA ALA A 28 15.79 3.15 -11.70
C ALA A 28 14.71 3.97 -11.02
N ILE A 29 13.92 3.29 -10.19
CA ILE A 29 12.98 3.89 -9.23
C ILE A 29 13.27 3.36 -7.83
N ILE A 30 13.31 4.25 -6.85
CA ILE A 30 13.53 3.91 -5.45
C ILE A 30 12.38 4.49 -4.64
N GLY A 31 11.79 3.68 -3.76
CA GLY A 31 10.73 4.13 -2.87
C GLY A 31 10.89 3.52 -1.47
N THR A 32 10.66 4.34 -0.45
CA THR A 32 10.69 3.92 0.95
C THR A 32 9.32 4.14 1.56
N ASP A 33 8.72 3.10 2.11
CA ASP A 33 7.39 3.11 2.72
C ASP A 33 6.31 3.72 1.77
N VAL A 34 6.29 3.26 0.52
CA VAL A 34 5.38 3.73 -0.54
C VAL A 34 4.58 2.56 -1.13
N ILE A 35 5.25 1.43 -1.38
CA ILE A 35 4.65 0.32 -2.14
C ILE A 35 3.42 -0.30 -1.45
N GLU A 36 3.38 -0.26 -0.12
CA GLU A 36 2.27 -0.72 0.71
C GLU A 36 1.03 0.19 0.68
N HIS A 37 1.19 1.42 0.18
CA HIS A 37 0.11 2.40 0.06
C HIS A 37 -0.50 2.46 -1.35
N ILE A 38 0.17 1.87 -2.35
CA ILE A 38 -0.28 1.91 -3.75
C ILE A 38 -1.57 1.09 -3.91
N TYR A 39 -2.64 1.73 -4.40
CA TYR A 39 -3.95 1.10 -4.56
C TYR A 39 -3.90 -0.14 -5.45
N SER A 40 -3.45 0.01 -6.68
CA SER A 40 -3.26 -1.08 -7.63
C SER A 40 -1.77 -1.26 -7.92
N LEU A 41 -1.13 -2.17 -7.19
CA LEU A 41 0.28 -2.50 -7.41
C LEU A 41 0.49 -3.12 -8.80
N GLU A 42 -0.50 -3.81 -9.32
CA GLU A 42 -0.47 -4.38 -10.67
C GLU A 42 -0.37 -3.26 -11.71
N GLU A 43 -1.32 -2.30 -11.71
CA GLU A 43 -1.31 -1.15 -12.64
C GLU A 43 -0.02 -0.34 -12.52
N PHE A 44 0.47 -0.14 -11.30
CA PHE A 44 1.72 0.56 -11.05
C PHE A 44 2.92 -0.15 -11.72
N LEU A 45 3.06 -1.47 -11.54
CA LEU A 45 4.15 -2.24 -12.12
C LEU A 45 4.07 -2.33 -13.65
N PHE A 46 2.86 -2.47 -14.21
CA PHE A 46 2.66 -2.37 -15.66
C PHE A 46 3.03 -0.97 -16.17
N GLY A 47 2.66 0.08 -15.42
CA GLY A 47 3.05 1.44 -15.74
C GLY A 47 4.57 1.66 -15.76
N LEU A 48 5.29 1.09 -14.79
CA LEU A 48 6.76 1.13 -14.78
C LEU A 48 7.35 0.43 -16.01
N ARG A 49 6.82 -0.73 -16.39
CA ARG A 49 7.25 -1.44 -17.61
C ARG A 49 7.01 -0.59 -18.87
N ASP A 50 5.88 0.10 -18.93
CA ASP A 50 5.53 0.95 -20.08
C ASP A 50 6.46 2.17 -20.18
N ILE A 51 6.96 2.69 -19.04
CA ILE A 51 7.97 3.75 -19.00
C ILE A 51 9.32 3.22 -19.49
N ASN A 52 9.80 2.14 -18.88
CA ASN A 52 11.06 1.50 -19.24
C ASN A 52 11.03 0.01 -18.91
N PRO A 53 10.99 -0.89 -19.92
CA PRO A 53 10.95 -2.33 -19.68
C PRO A 53 12.22 -2.89 -19.00
N PHE A 54 13.28 -2.08 -18.87
CA PHE A 54 14.54 -2.42 -18.22
C PHE A 54 14.72 -1.71 -16.87
N ILE A 55 13.73 -0.95 -16.41
CA ILE A 55 13.82 -0.21 -15.16
C ILE A 55 14.13 -1.13 -13.97
N VAL A 56 15.04 -0.70 -13.13
CA VAL A 56 15.31 -1.35 -11.84
C VAL A 56 14.48 -0.67 -10.78
N SER A 57 13.68 -1.44 -10.03
CA SER A 57 12.90 -0.92 -8.92
C SER A 57 13.44 -1.43 -7.59
N VAL A 58 13.58 -0.53 -6.61
CA VAL A 58 13.97 -0.87 -5.24
C VAL A 58 12.99 -0.22 -4.28
N PHE A 59 12.19 -1.05 -3.62
CA PHE A 59 11.24 -0.58 -2.63
C PHE A 59 11.57 -1.16 -1.25
N THR A 60 11.44 -0.35 -0.22
CA THR A 60 11.42 -0.82 1.15
C THR A 60 10.02 -0.66 1.73
N THR A 61 9.61 -1.60 2.57
CA THR A 61 8.32 -1.53 3.27
C THR A 61 8.40 -2.16 4.64
N ALA A 62 7.84 -1.47 5.64
CA ALA A 62 7.66 -1.98 6.98
C ALA A 62 6.54 -3.02 7.08
N SER A 63 5.69 -3.15 6.05
CA SER A 63 4.61 -4.14 5.94
C SER A 63 5.15 -5.55 5.62
N ASN A 64 6.09 -6.01 6.45
CA ASN A 64 6.72 -7.33 6.34
C ASN A 64 5.77 -8.45 6.80
N PRO A 65 5.21 -9.28 5.90
CA PRO A 65 4.24 -10.31 6.24
C PRO A 65 4.83 -11.48 7.05
N LEU A 66 6.14 -11.63 7.07
CA LEU A 66 6.83 -12.72 7.78
C LEU A 66 7.17 -12.35 9.23
N ASN A 67 7.16 -11.07 9.59
CA ASN A 67 7.44 -10.61 10.95
C ASN A 67 6.14 -10.55 11.77
N TYR A 68 5.95 -11.54 12.65
CA TYR A 68 4.75 -11.65 13.45
C TYR A 68 4.41 -10.40 14.27
N PHE A 69 5.41 -9.75 14.87
CA PHE A 69 5.19 -8.55 15.69
C PHE A 69 4.75 -7.35 14.83
N LYS A 70 5.37 -7.18 13.66
CA LYS A 70 4.98 -6.17 12.68
C LYS A 70 3.54 -6.41 12.20
N VAL A 71 3.23 -7.61 11.73
CA VAL A 71 1.88 -7.98 11.28
C VAL A 71 0.84 -7.68 12.36
N ARG A 72 1.11 -8.01 13.62
CA ARG A 72 0.18 -7.73 14.73
C ARG A 72 -0.03 -6.23 14.95
N SER A 73 1.03 -5.44 14.87
CA SER A 73 0.95 -3.97 15.01
C SER A 73 0.16 -3.34 13.84
N LEU A 74 0.49 -3.74 12.62
CA LEU A 74 -0.16 -3.22 11.41
C LEU A 74 -1.65 -3.57 11.37
N LYS A 75 -2.02 -4.80 11.74
CA LYS A 75 -3.44 -5.19 11.85
C LYS A 75 -4.21 -4.31 12.84
N LYS A 76 -3.58 -3.89 13.95
CA LYS A 76 -4.23 -2.95 14.89
C LYS A 76 -4.45 -1.58 14.26
N ALA A 77 -3.47 -1.05 13.52
CA ALA A 77 -3.60 0.21 12.80
C ALA A 77 -4.73 0.12 11.75
N GLN A 78 -4.74 -0.92 10.94
CA GLN A 78 -5.78 -1.17 9.94
C GLN A 78 -7.19 -1.24 10.56
N VAL A 79 -7.35 -1.94 11.69
CA VAL A 79 -8.64 -2.02 12.42
C VAL A 79 -9.03 -0.66 12.99
N LYS A 80 -8.05 0.13 13.49
CA LYS A 80 -8.31 1.48 13.99
C LYS A 80 -8.85 2.38 12.88
N ASP A 81 -8.18 2.45 11.74
CA ASP A 81 -8.62 3.28 10.61
C ASP A 81 -9.96 2.82 10.03
N GLU A 82 -10.16 1.51 9.99
CA GLU A 82 -11.41 0.91 9.51
C GLU A 82 -12.63 1.26 10.37
N LEU A 83 -12.50 1.18 11.70
CA LEU A 83 -13.64 1.18 12.64
C LEU A 83 -13.69 2.39 13.56
N VAL A 84 -12.57 3.07 13.81
CA VAL A 84 -12.48 4.15 14.81
C VAL A 84 -12.16 5.47 14.15
N GLY A 85 -11.31 5.46 13.11
CA GLY A 85 -10.73 6.67 12.55
C GLY A 85 -9.70 7.28 13.52
N GLY A 86 -9.46 8.55 13.42
CA GLY A 86 -8.53 9.24 14.33
C GLY A 86 -7.85 10.44 13.71
N GLU A 87 -6.64 10.72 14.20
CA GLU A 87 -5.84 11.82 13.66
C GLU A 87 -5.40 11.53 12.22
N PRO A 88 -5.27 12.59 11.40
CA PRO A 88 -4.75 12.46 10.04
C PRO A 88 -3.35 11.85 10.07
N GLY A 89 -3.19 10.75 9.38
CA GLY A 89 -1.88 10.14 9.12
C GLY A 89 -1.52 10.29 7.64
N ASP A 90 -0.63 9.43 7.16
CA ASP A 90 -0.17 9.43 5.75
C ASP A 90 -1.28 9.16 4.72
N HIS A 91 -2.47 8.77 5.18
CA HIS A 91 -3.65 8.51 4.33
C HIS A 91 -4.62 9.69 4.26
N ALA A 92 -4.39 10.75 5.03
CA ALA A 92 -5.25 11.92 5.06
C ALA A 92 -5.11 12.73 3.76
N LEU A 93 -6.22 13.30 3.30
CA LEU A 93 -6.17 14.33 2.28
C LEU A 93 -5.61 15.63 2.91
N PHE A 94 -4.93 16.41 2.09
CA PHE A 94 -4.30 17.65 2.56
C PHE A 94 -5.34 18.58 3.20
N GLY A 95 -5.14 18.90 4.48
CA GLY A 95 -6.03 19.79 5.26
C GLY A 95 -7.10 19.08 6.11
N GLU A 96 -7.16 17.75 6.12
CA GLU A 96 -8.05 17.04 7.05
C GLU A 96 -7.51 17.12 8.48
N THR A 97 -8.41 17.47 9.42
CA THR A 97 -8.09 17.56 10.87
C THR A 97 -8.44 16.30 11.64
N ALA A 98 -9.29 15.44 11.08
CA ALA A 98 -9.65 14.14 11.62
C ALA A 98 -10.11 13.20 10.51
N LEU A 99 -9.75 11.93 10.61
CA LEU A 99 -10.23 10.89 9.70
C LEU A 99 -11.47 10.20 10.29
N SER A 100 -12.57 10.23 9.54
CA SER A 100 -13.71 9.36 9.83
C SER A 100 -13.33 7.90 9.60
N PRO A 101 -13.94 6.94 10.35
CA PRO A 101 -13.75 5.52 10.09
C PRO A 101 -14.00 5.18 8.61
N PHE A 102 -13.15 4.39 8.00
CA PHE A 102 -13.31 4.07 6.58
C PHE A 102 -14.62 3.37 6.26
N ILE A 103 -15.13 2.56 7.18
CA ILE A 103 -16.47 1.96 7.04
C ILE A 103 -17.55 3.03 6.95
N THR A 104 -17.48 4.10 7.75
CA THR A 104 -18.43 5.20 7.74
C THR A 104 -18.38 5.96 6.42
N ILE A 105 -17.18 6.24 5.92
CA ILE A 105 -17.00 6.90 4.61
C ILE A 105 -17.64 6.06 3.50
N ARG A 106 -17.45 4.73 3.51
CA ARG A 106 -18.10 3.83 2.54
C ARG A 106 -19.62 3.83 2.67
N GLU A 107 -20.14 3.82 3.90
CA GLU A 107 -21.59 3.92 4.14
C GLU A 107 -22.16 5.21 3.55
N GLU A 108 -21.48 6.33 3.72
CA GLU A 108 -21.88 7.63 3.17
C GLU A 108 -21.84 7.64 1.63
N ILE A 109 -20.77 7.10 1.01
CA ILE A 109 -20.67 6.95 -0.45
C ILE A 109 -21.84 6.14 -0.99
N ILE A 110 -22.12 4.95 -0.38
CA ILE A 110 -23.19 4.06 -0.81
C ILE A 110 -24.55 4.73 -0.63
N LYS A 111 -24.80 5.33 0.52
CA LYS A 111 -26.07 6.01 0.85
C LYS A 111 -26.34 7.17 -0.11
N LYS A 112 -25.31 7.96 -0.43
CA LYS A 112 -25.41 9.11 -1.34
C LYS A 112 -25.76 8.71 -2.77
N ASN A 113 -25.28 7.56 -3.24
CA ASN A 113 -25.40 7.16 -4.65
C ASN A 113 -26.48 6.09 -4.90
N PHE A 114 -26.91 5.35 -3.88
CA PHE A 114 -27.87 4.24 -4.00
C PHE A 114 -29.07 4.42 -3.05
N HIS A 115 -29.85 5.47 -3.26
CA HIS A 115 -30.98 5.87 -2.41
C HIS A 115 -32.06 4.80 -2.22
N SER A 116 -32.15 3.83 -3.14
CA SER A 116 -33.14 2.73 -3.08
C SER A 116 -32.72 1.61 -2.12
N LEU A 117 -31.49 1.59 -1.62
CA LEU A 117 -31.03 0.53 -0.74
C LEU A 117 -31.49 0.79 0.71
N PRO A 118 -32.05 -0.24 1.39
CA PRO A 118 -32.36 -0.14 2.80
C PRO A 118 -31.07 -0.07 3.62
N ILE A 119 -31.14 0.50 4.83
CA ILE A 119 -29.98 0.69 5.73
C ILE A 119 -29.23 -0.62 5.97
N SER A 120 -29.96 -1.74 6.13
CA SER A 120 -29.37 -3.07 6.31
C SER A 120 -28.49 -3.49 5.14
N GLU A 121 -28.91 -3.23 3.89
CA GLU A 121 -28.10 -3.53 2.70
C GLU A 121 -26.91 -2.58 2.56
N ILE A 122 -27.06 -1.30 2.92
CA ILE A 122 -25.95 -0.34 2.96
C ILE A 122 -24.85 -0.82 3.91
N THR A 123 -25.23 -1.23 5.14
CA THR A 123 -24.25 -1.73 6.13
C THR A 123 -23.56 -3.02 5.67
N VAL A 124 -24.26 -3.91 4.99
CA VAL A 124 -23.67 -5.15 4.46
C VAL A 124 -22.71 -4.82 3.30
N LEU A 125 -23.13 -3.96 2.38
CA LEU A 125 -22.33 -3.59 1.21
C LEU A 125 -21.08 -2.79 1.61
N SER A 126 -21.18 -1.88 2.61
CA SER A 126 -20.02 -1.12 3.10
C SER A 126 -18.94 -2.01 3.71
N ARG A 127 -19.32 -3.09 4.39
CA ARG A 127 -18.38 -4.11 4.90
C ARG A 127 -17.77 -4.93 3.78
N ALA A 128 -18.57 -5.32 2.80
CA ALA A 128 -18.13 -6.13 1.67
C ALA A 128 -17.20 -5.36 0.71
N THR A 129 -17.30 -4.01 0.67
CA THR A 129 -16.44 -3.14 -0.15
C THR A 129 -15.18 -2.67 0.58
N ARG A 130 -14.79 -3.29 1.72
CA ARG A 130 -13.53 -2.98 2.40
C ARG A 130 -12.34 -3.17 1.47
N GLY A 131 -11.47 -2.13 1.41
CA GLY A 131 -10.31 -2.11 0.52
C GLY A 131 -10.62 -1.61 -0.89
N MET A 132 -11.78 -1.01 -1.10
CA MET A 132 -12.17 -0.39 -2.37
C MET A 132 -12.18 1.13 -2.24
N LYS A 133 -11.69 1.82 -3.26
CA LYS A 133 -11.86 3.27 -3.43
C LYS A 133 -13.22 3.59 -4.03
N GLU A 134 -13.65 4.85 -3.95
CA GLU A 134 -14.99 5.31 -4.33
C GLU A 134 -15.43 4.80 -5.71
N THR A 135 -14.57 4.92 -6.73
CA THR A 135 -14.90 4.45 -8.09
C THR A 135 -15.26 2.96 -8.14
N ASP A 136 -14.60 2.13 -7.35
CA ASP A 136 -14.84 0.68 -7.32
C ASP A 136 -16.03 0.34 -6.43
N ILE A 137 -16.26 1.12 -5.37
CA ILE A 137 -17.48 1.03 -4.55
C ILE A 137 -18.71 1.31 -5.41
N LEU A 138 -18.68 2.37 -6.24
CA LEU A 138 -19.79 2.72 -7.12
C LEU A 138 -20.08 1.62 -8.15
N LYS A 139 -19.08 1.14 -8.88
CA LYS A 139 -19.22 0.02 -9.81
C LYS A 139 -19.77 -1.25 -9.14
N THR A 140 -19.29 -1.50 -7.92
CA THR A 140 -19.75 -2.66 -7.12
C THR A 140 -21.19 -2.49 -6.67
N GLY A 141 -21.59 -1.28 -6.25
CA GLY A 141 -22.95 -0.96 -5.88
C GLY A 141 -23.94 -1.13 -7.05
N GLU A 142 -23.58 -0.66 -8.23
CA GLU A 142 -24.36 -0.88 -9.46
C GLU A 142 -24.54 -2.37 -9.75
N ASN A 143 -23.45 -3.13 -9.69
CA ASN A 143 -23.52 -4.59 -9.89
C ASN A 143 -24.36 -5.29 -8.81
N TYR A 144 -24.27 -4.84 -7.57
CA TYR A 144 -25.06 -5.37 -6.46
C TYR A 144 -26.58 -5.10 -6.65
N LEU A 145 -26.95 -3.93 -7.14
CA LEU A 145 -28.37 -3.64 -7.46
C LEU A 145 -28.93 -4.63 -8.49
N LEU A 146 -28.14 -4.99 -9.50
CA LEU A 146 -28.55 -5.90 -10.58
C LEU A 146 -28.54 -7.37 -10.16
N THR A 147 -27.52 -7.79 -9.43
CA THR A 147 -27.24 -9.23 -9.20
C THR A 147 -27.48 -9.69 -7.77
N LYS A 148 -27.56 -8.77 -6.83
CA LYS A 148 -27.56 -9.02 -5.37
C LYS A 148 -26.34 -9.81 -4.87
N LYS A 149 -25.26 -9.88 -5.67
CA LYS A 149 -24.01 -10.54 -5.28
C LYS A 149 -23.08 -9.56 -4.59
N LEU A 150 -22.63 -9.93 -3.39
CA LEU A 150 -21.64 -9.16 -2.64
C LEU A 150 -20.22 -9.43 -3.19
N PRO A 151 -19.36 -8.43 -3.21
CA PRO A 151 -17.95 -8.62 -3.50
C PRO A 151 -17.24 -9.34 -2.35
N ILE A 152 -16.04 -9.83 -2.62
CA ILE A 152 -15.13 -10.33 -1.59
C ILE A 152 -14.33 -9.14 -1.07
N PRO A 153 -14.37 -8.84 0.24
CA PRO A 153 -13.59 -7.75 0.81
C PRO A 153 -12.10 -8.06 0.77
N ALA A 154 -11.27 -7.03 0.95
CA ALA A 154 -9.83 -7.18 1.05
C ALA A 154 -9.44 -8.22 2.11
N GLU A 155 -8.38 -8.98 1.82
CA GLU A 155 -7.91 -10.08 2.67
C GLU A 155 -7.51 -9.61 4.07
N GLY A 156 -7.86 -10.38 5.06
CA GLY A 156 -7.50 -10.15 6.46
C GLY A 156 -8.10 -8.85 7.00
N SER A 157 -7.26 -7.98 7.55
CA SER A 157 -7.62 -6.63 8.04
C SER A 157 -7.25 -5.52 7.06
N ASN A 158 -6.69 -5.85 5.88
CA ASN A 158 -6.32 -4.85 4.91
C ASN A 158 -7.50 -3.92 4.58
N THR A 159 -7.25 -2.63 4.66
CA THR A 159 -8.21 -1.58 4.35
C THR A 159 -7.51 -0.40 3.70
N CYS A 160 -8.25 0.41 2.94
CA CYS A 160 -7.74 1.62 2.32
C CYS A 160 -8.70 2.79 2.56
N ASN A 161 -8.18 3.99 2.46
CA ASN A 161 -9.01 5.20 2.44
C ASN A 161 -9.93 5.16 1.21
N PRO A 162 -11.27 5.16 1.39
CA PRO A 162 -12.20 5.05 0.27
C PRO A 162 -12.15 6.22 -0.71
N LEU A 163 -11.65 7.39 -0.29
CA LEU A 163 -11.64 8.61 -1.12
C LEU A 163 -10.48 8.61 -2.12
N ASN A 164 -9.29 8.17 -1.71
CA ASN A 164 -8.08 8.22 -2.53
C ASN A 164 -7.48 6.85 -2.86
N GLY A 165 -7.93 5.78 -2.19
CA GLY A 165 -7.43 4.42 -2.39
C GLY A 165 -6.12 4.09 -1.68
N SER A 166 -5.51 5.02 -0.92
CA SER A 166 -4.28 4.73 -0.17
C SER A 166 -4.54 3.66 0.89
N TRP A 167 -3.76 2.58 0.85
CA TRP A 167 -3.86 1.50 1.83
C TRP A 167 -3.26 1.89 3.18
N THR A 168 -3.89 1.48 4.24
CA THR A 168 -3.28 1.50 5.57
C THR A 168 -2.31 0.33 5.69
N GLU A 169 -1.03 0.57 5.37
CA GLU A 169 0.03 -0.42 5.57
C GLU A 169 -0.37 -1.82 5.06
N ARG A 170 -0.66 -1.92 3.77
CA ARG A 170 -1.16 -3.16 3.18
C ARG A 170 -0.21 -4.32 3.39
N ILE A 171 -0.68 -5.38 4.03
CA ILE A 171 0.08 -6.61 4.24
C ILE A 171 -0.21 -7.55 3.07
N LEU A 172 0.79 -7.76 2.22
CA LEU A 172 0.72 -8.70 1.10
C LEU A 172 1.65 -9.89 1.33
N PRO A 173 1.23 -11.13 1.01
CA PRO A 173 2.11 -12.27 0.99
C PRO A 173 3.32 -12.05 0.06
N ILE A 174 4.48 -12.62 0.42
CA ILE A 174 5.70 -12.52 -0.40
C ILE A 174 5.45 -13.03 -1.84
N ASP A 175 4.73 -14.13 -1.99
CA ASP A 175 4.43 -14.72 -3.29
C ASP A 175 3.53 -13.81 -4.15
N THR A 176 2.72 -12.97 -3.53
CA THR A 176 1.91 -11.97 -4.24
C THR A 176 2.80 -10.92 -4.90
N TYR A 177 3.81 -10.39 -4.18
CA TYR A 177 4.79 -9.48 -4.81
C TYR A 177 5.48 -10.14 -5.99
N ILE A 178 6.01 -11.37 -5.78
CA ILE A 178 6.72 -12.11 -6.85
C ILE A 178 5.81 -12.33 -8.06
N SER A 179 4.54 -12.68 -7.85
CA SER A 179 3.58 -12.92 -8.92
C SER A 179 3.25 -11.65 -9.71
N LEU A 180 3.03 -10.52 -9.02
CA LEU A 180 2.72 -9.24 -9.65
C LEU A 180 3.90 -8.71 -10.48
N TYR A 181 5.12 -8.78 -9.94
CA TYR A 181 6.32 -8.41 -10.70
C TYR A 181 6.50 -9.29 -11.94
N ARG A 182 6.29 -10.61 -11.80
CA ARG A 182 6.36 -11.55 -12.94
C ARG A 182 5.30 -11.25 -13.98
N ALA A 183 4.07 -10.96 -13.58
CA ALA A 183 2.99 -10.58 -14.50
C ALA A 183 3.34 -9.31 -15.29
N ALA A 184 4.01 -8.35 -14.66
CA ALA A 184 4.51 -7.15 -15.32
C ALA A 184 5.79 -7.38 -16.15
N GLY A 185 6.35 -8.61 -16.18
CA GLY A 185 7.55 -8.94 -16.97
C GLY A 185 8.87 -8.69 -16.25
N PHE A 186 8.84 -8.47 -14.94
CA PHE A 186 10.03 -8.28 -14.10
C PHE A 186 10.37 -9.54 -13.29
N THR A 187 11.63 -9.72 -12.97
CA THR A 187 12.04 -10.58 -11.86
C THR A 187 11.84 -9.85 -10.54
N CYS A 188 11.62 -10.60 -9.46
CA CYS A 188 11.48 -10.03 -8.12
C CYS A 188 12.34 -10.79 -7.13
N LYS A 189 13.17 -10.07 -6.39
CA LYS A 189 13.97 -10.59 -5.27
C LYS A 189 13.63 -9.83 -4.01
N ILE A 190 13.41 -10.54 -2.90
CA ILE A 190 13.02 -9.93 -1.63
C ILE A 190 14.06 -10.26 -0.57
N TYR A 191 14.61 -9.22 0.04
CA TYR A 191 15.65 -9.31 1.05
C TYR A 191 15.14 -8.86 2.41
N ALA A 192 15.84 -9.26 3.47
CA ALA A 192 15.66 -8.72 4.80
C ALA A 192 16.25 -7.32 4.88
N GLY A 193 15.55 -6.40 5.51
CA GLY A 193 16.09 -5.10 5.88
C GLY A 193 16.79 -5.17 7.25
N PHE A 194 17.69 -4.23 7.51
CA PHE A 194 18.51 -4.16 8.73
C PHE A 194 18.29 -2.83 9.43
N TYR A 195 18.42 -2.80 10.75
CA TYR A 195 18.35 -1.56 11.52
C TYR A 195 19.53 -0.65 11.15
N ASN A 196 19.24 0.65 10.99
CA ASN A 196 20.27 1.67 10.89
C ASN A 196 20.97 1.82 12.24
N GLU A 197 22.28 1.52 12.29
CA GLU A 197 23.05 1.51 13.54
C GLU A 197 23.35 2.92 14.07
N TYR A 198 23.24 3.94 13.23
CA TYR A 198 23.64 5.31 13.54
C TYR A 198 22.48 6.21 13.97
N GLU A 199 21.24 5.84 13.68
CA GLU A 199 20.06 6.67 13.93
C GLU A 199 18.96 5.90 14.67
N GLY A 200 18.09 6.63 15.37
CA GLY A 200 16.88 6.13 16.04
C GLY A 200 17.05 5.81 17.52
N ASP A 201 15.95 5.44 18.16
CA ASP A 201 15.76 5.40 19.61
C ASP A 201 16.51 4.26 20.34
N PHE A 202 16.90 3.20 19.64
CA PHE A 202 17.61 2.08 20.26
C PHE A 202 19.12 2.31 20.29
N PRO A 203 19.80 1.92 21.40
CA PRO A 203 21.25 1.94 21.48
C PRO A 203 21.91 1.18 20.32
N SER A 204 23.01 1.70 19.78
CA SER A 204 23.73 1.12 18.63
C SER A 204 24.12 -0.36 18.85
N PHE A 205 24.51 -0.75 20.06
CA PHE A 205 24.88 -2.14 20.36
C PHE A 205 23.68 -3.10 20.25
N VAL A 206 22.45 -2.65 20.63
CA VAL A 206 21.22 -3.44 20.50
C VAL A 206 20.90 -3.66 19.02
N LYS A 207 21.03 -2.61 18.20
CA LYS A 207 20.80 -2.71 16.76
C LYS A 207 21.80 -3.64 16.09
N LYS A 208 23.08 -3.59 16.48
CA LYS A 208 24.11 -4.53 15.99
C LYS A 208 23.74 -5.97 16.32
N LEU A 209 23.32 -6.24 17.56
CA LEU A 209 22.88 -7.57 17.95
C LEU A 209 21.66 -8.02 17.14
N LEU A 210 20.65 -7.14 16.97
CA LEU A 210 19.47 -7.44 16.15
C LEU A 210 19.86 -7.69 14.68
N ASN A 211 20.80 -6.93 14.13
CA ASN A 211 21.28 -7.12 12.77
C ASN A 211 22.01 -8.48 12.59
N VAL A 212 22.77 -8.91 13.58
CA VAL A 212 23.37 -10.27 13.58
C VAL A 212 22.26 -11.34 13.59
N LEU A 213 21.23 -11.17 14.41
CA LEU A 213 20.09 -12.09 14.43
C LEU A 213 19.33 -12.10 13.10
N ILE A 214 19.15 -10.93 12.48
CA ILE A 214 18.52 -10.83 11.15
C ILE A 214 19.35 -11.54 10.10
N ALA A 215 20.68 -11.44 10.14
CA ALA A 215 21.55 -12.14 9.22
C ALA A 215 21.38 -13.67 9.29
N VAL A 216 21.05 -14.21 10.46
CA VAL A 216 20.85 -15.66 10.69
C VAL A 216 19.40 -16.10 10.43
N ILE A 217 18.41 -15.38 10.99
CA ILE A 217 16.99 -15.75 10.98
C ILE A 217 16.28 -15.19 9.73
N GLY A 218 16.81 -14.11 9.17
CA GLY A 218 16.31 -13.51 7.95
C GLY A 218 15.03 -12.66 8.14
N LYS A 219 14.19 -12.67 7.14
CA LYS A 219 13.00 -11.81 7.01
C LYS A 219 11.98 -11.94 8.16
N ARG A 220 11.99 -13.07 8.90
CA ARG A 220 11.02 -13.30 9.98
C ARG A 220 11.13 -12.35 11.17
N ILE A 221 12.30 -11.75 11.36
CA ILE A 221 12.54 -10.79 12.44
C ILE A 221 13.01 -9.43 11.92
N SER A 222 13.16 -9.29 10.62
CA SER A 222 13.53 -8.05 9.96
C SER A 222 12.48 -6.96 10.17
N PRO A 223 12.88 -5.71 10.48
CA PRO A 223 11.96 -4.59 10.68
C PRO A 223 11.20 -4.18 9.42
N TYR A 224 11.78 -4.43 8.26
CA TYR A 224 11.21 -4.19 6.93
C TYR A 224 11.78 -5.18 5.93
N ILE A 225 11.19 -5.24 4.75
CA ILE A 225 11.72 -5.99 3.62
C ILE A 225 12.14 -5.03 2.51
N VAL A 226 13.12 -5.48 1.72
CA VAL A 226 13.58 -4.78 0.50
C VAL A 226 13.14 -5.61 -0.70
N ILE A 227 12.38 -5.00 -1.58
CA ILE A 227 11.84 -5.61 -2.80
C ILE A 227 12.61 -5.03 -3.97
N VAL A 228 13.33 -5.87 -4.69
CA VAL A 228 14.12 -5.48 -5.86
C VAL A 228 13.52 -6.12 -7.09
N GLY A 229 13.09 -5.29 -8.03
CA GLY A 229 12.58 -5.69 -9.33
C GLY A 229 13.49 -5.27 -10.46
N GLY A 230 13.53 -6.05 -11.52
CA GLY A 230 14.30 -5.72 -12.73
C GLY A 230 14.14 -6.82 -13.76
N ARG A 231 14.65 -6.59 -14.96
CA ARG A 231 14.70 -7.59 -16.02
C ARG A 231 16.00 -8.39 -15.91
N ASN A 232 15.95 -9.69 -16.21
CA ASN A 232 17.15 -10.51 -16.37
C ASN A 232 17.88 -10.13 -17.67
#